data_9e96a30178e7a1ace19c9ff1803109ea
#
_entry.id   9e96a30178e7a1ace19c9ff1803109ea
#
_cell.length_a   1.000
_cell.length_b   1.000
_cell.length_c   1.000
_cell.angle_alpha   90.00
_cell.angle_beta   90.00
_cell.angle_gamma   90.00
#
_symmetry.space_group_name_H-M   'P 1'
#
loop_
_entity.id
_entity.type
_entity.pdbx_description
1 polymer ?
#
loop_
_entity_poly.entity_id
_entity_poly.type
_entity_poly.pdbx_seq_one_letter_code
_entity_poly.pdbx_strand_id
1 'polypeptide(L)'
;LDTPVEAGGKNFSGGQRQRLTIARALVGSPQILIMDDSASALDFKTDAALRHAIRERSVRGAAEGGLPLTTVIVSQRVSTVRDADMICVLDHGSVAGLGAHDELYTTCQLYREICQSQLRREELEGQQGSTTPASAPTAPASVCAKEGC
;
A
#
# COMPACT_ATOMS: atom_id res chain seq x y z
N LEU A 1 20.29 -6.05 12.59
CA LEU A 1 19.74 -4.86 13.29
C LEU A 1 20.83 -3.90 13.78
N ASP A 2 22.12 -4.17 13.42
CA ASP A 2 23.27 -3.42 13.95
C ASP A 2 23.65 -2.19 13.09
N THR A 3 22.88 -1.90 12.04
CA THR A 3 23.10 -0.72 11.20
C THR A 3 22.75 0.55 11.96
N PRO A 4 23.68 1.50 12.15
CA PRO A 4 23.40 2.75 12.83
C PRO A 4 22.36 3.57 12.05
N VAL A 5 21.47 4.25 12.77
CA VAL A 5 20.48 5.15 12.18
C VAL A 5 21.08 6.55 12.16
N GLU A 6 21.31 7.10 10.97
CA GLU A 6 21.75 8.49 10.82
C GLU A 6 20.62 9.48 11.15
N ALA A 7 20.99 10.73 11.43
CA ALA A 7 20.02 11.78 11.72
C ALA A 7 18.96 11.90 10.63
N GLY A 8 17.69 11.74 11.00
CA GLY A 8 16.55 11.70 10.07
C GLY A 8 16.46 10.42 9.23
N GLY A 9 17.23 9.37 9.53
CA GLY A 9 17.19 8.10 8.82
C GLY A 9 17.60 8.20 7.35
N LYS A 10 18.53 9.10 7.01
CA LYS A 10 18.96 9.38 5.63
C LYS A 10 19.57 8.17 4.91
N ASN A 11 20.12 7.23 5.66
CA ASN A 11 20.67 5.97 5.16
C ASN A 11 19.61 4.88 4.88
N PHE A 12 18.33 5.17 5.07
CA PHE A 12 17.23 4.25 4.75
C PHE A 12 16.34 4.78 3.63
N SER A 13 15.80 3.88 2.81
CA SER A 13 14.77 4.24 1.83
C SER A 13 13.48 4.71 2.52
N GLY A 14 12.61 5.43 1.81
CA GLY A 14 11.30 5.88 2.34
C GLY A 14 10.50 4.74 2.96
N GLY A 15 10.35 3.63 2.24
CA GLY A 15 9.64 2.45 2.73
C GLY A 15 10.33 1.76 3.93
N GLN A 16 11.67 1.76 4.00
CA GLN A 16 12.38 1.25 5.17
C GLN A 16 12.12 2.13 6.40
N ARG A 17 12.21 3.45 6.25
CA ARG A 17 11.90 4.40 7.35
C ARG A 17 10.48 4.22 7.86
N GLN A 18 9.52 4.06 6.95
CA GLN A 18 8.11 3.88 7.29
C GLN A 18 7.88 2.59 8.08
N ARG A 19 8.46 1.46 7.65
CA ARG A 19 8.41 0.19 8.38
C ARG A 19 9.04 0.28 9.77
N LEU A 20 10.19 0.97 9.91
CA LEU A 20 10.83 1.19 11.21
C LEU A 20 9.96 2.05 12.13
N THR A 21 9.27 3.07 11.59
CA THR A 21 8.35 3.91 12.37
C THR A 21 7.16 3.09 12.89
N ILE A 22 6.58 2.23 12.06
CA ILE A 22 5.48 1.34 12.46
C ILE A 22 5.97 0.31 13.50
N ALA A 23 7.14 -0.31 13.27
CA ALA A 23 7.73 -1.22 14.24
C ALA A 23 7.93 -0.56 15.60
N ARG A 24 8.43 0.69 15.62
CA ARG A 24 8.59 1.47 16.85
C ARG A 24 7.26 1.69 17.57
N ALA A 25 6.18 2.00 16.85
CA ALA A 25 4.87 2.20 17.43
C ALA A 25 4.30 0.92 18.07
N LEU A 26 4.70 -0.24 17.58
CA LEU A 26 4.24 -1.55 18.07
C LEU A 26 5.03 -2.09 19.28
N VAL A 27 6.22 -1.56 19.57
CA VAL A 27 7.10 -2.08 20.66
C VAL A 27 6.42 -2.07 22.01
N GLY A 28 5.65 -1.02 22.34
CA GLY A 28 4.98 -0.87 23.64
C GLY A 28 3.68 -1.66 23.80
N SER A 29 3.35 -2.57 22.88
CA SER A 29 2.05 -3.30 22.87
C SER A 29 0.86 -2.33 23.05
N PRO A 30 0.69 -1.36 22.17
CA PRO A 30 -0.37 -0.36 22.28
C PRO A 30 -1.75 -1.02 22.17
N GLN A 31 -2.74 -0.47 22.84
CA GLN A 31 -4.15 -0.84 22.66
C GLN A 31 -4.80 -0.13 21.47
N ILE A 32 -4.26 1.03 21.09
CA ILE A 32 -4.71 1.81 19.95
C ILE A 32 -3.50 2.14 19.08
N LEU A 33 -3.57 1.82 17.80
CA LEU A 33 -2.57 2.15 16.78
C LEU A 33 -3.19 3.10 15.76
N ILE A 34 -2.64 4.31 15.63
CA ILE A 34 -3.06 5.28 14.62
C ILE A 34 -2.04 5.27 13.48
N MET A 35 -2.51 5.02 12.27
CA MET A 35 -1.73 4.97 11.05
C MET A 35 -2.21 6.08 10.10
N ASP A 36 -1.54 7.23 10.14
CA ASP A 36 -1.85 8.36 9.28
C ASP A 36 -0.96 8.32 8.04
N ASP A 37 -1.56 8.00 6.90
CA ASP A 37 -0.92 7.81 5.58
C ASP A 37 0.38 6.98 5.60
N SER A 38 0.48 6.10 6.59
CA SER A 38 1.71 5.36 6.92
C SER A 38 2.07 4.27 5.90
N ALA A 39 1.23 4.05 4.88
CA ALA A 39 1.46 3.09 3.80
C ALA A 39 1.78 3.77 2.44
N SER A 40 1.83 5.11 2.36
CA SER A 40 1.98 5.84 1.11
C SER A 40 3.29 5.54 0.36
N ALA A 41 4.39 5.29 1.08
CA ALA A 41 5.69 4.91 0.52
C ALA A 41 5.90 3.38 0.42
N LEU A 42 4.88 2.57 0.73
CA LEU A 42 4.94 1.12 0.59
C LEU A 42 4.30 0.68 -0.74
N ASP A 43 4.89 -0.35 -1.34
CA ASP A 43 4.23 -1.08 -2.43
C ASP A 43 3.03 -1.88 -1.91
N PHE A 44 2.10 -2.21 -2.80
CA PHE A 44 0.84 -2.91 -2.45
C PHE A 44 1.07 -4.23 -1.70
N LYS A 45 2.09 -5.00 -2.09
CA LYS A 45 2.39 -6.30 -1.47
C LYS A 45 2.90 -6.13 -0.04
N THR A 46 3.79 -5.17 0.16
CA THR A 46 4.35 -4.85 1.49
C THR A 46 3.28 -4.28 2.42
N ASP A 47 2.41 -3.39 1.91
CA ASP A 47 1.28 -2.84 2.66
C ASP A 47 0.29 -3.94 3.09
N ALA A 48 -0.10 -4.83 2.18
CA ALA A 48 -0.98 -5.94 2.49
C ALA A 48 -0.39 -6.89 3.56
N ALA A 49 0.90 -7.24 3.42
CA ALA A 49 1.60 -8.08 4.40
C ALA A 49 1.69 -7.41 5.79
N LEU A 50 1.92 -6.10 5.82
CA LEU A 50 1.95 -5.33 7.07
C LEU A 50 0.58 -5.34 7.76
N ARG A 51 -0.51 -5.07 7.02
CA ARG A 51 -1.88 -5.10 7.58
C ARG A 51 -2.25 -6.48 8.12
N HIS A 52 -1.88 -7.54 7.40
CA HIS A 52 -2.07 -8.90 7.85
C HIS A 52 -1.33 -9.16 9.18
N ALA A 53 -0.07 -8.78 9.29
CA ALA A 53 0.73 -8.95 10.50
C ALA A 53 0.16 -8.17 11.70
N ILE A 54 -0.36 -6.96 11.48
CA ILE A 54 -1.01 -6.15 12.52
C ILE A 54 -2.30 -6.84 12.99
N ARG A 55 -3.12 -7.36 12.07
CA ARG A 55 -4.35 -8.10 12.39
C ARG A 55 -4.06 -9.39 13.17
N GLU A 56 -3.07 -10.18 12.73
CA GLU A 56 -2.64 -11.38 13.47
C GLU A 56 -2.19 -11.05 14.89
N ARG A 57 -1.44 -9.96 15.06
CA ARG A 57 -1.00 -9.50 16.38
C ARG A 57 -2.20 -9.13 17.27
N SER A 58 -3.22 -8.47 16.74
CA SER A 58 -4.44 -8.12 17.47
C SER A 58 -5.16 -9.38 17.96
N VAL A 59 -5.36 -10.36 17.07
CA VAL A 59 -6.03 -11.63 17.40
C VAL A 59 -5.24 -12.41 18.45
N ARG A 60 -3.92 -12.50 18.31
CA ARG A 60 -3.05 -13.21 19.25
C ARG A 60 -3.06 -12.55 20.63
N GLY A 61 -2.95 -11.22 20.69
CA GLY A 61 -3.02 -10.48 21.94
C GLY A 61 -4.34 -10.72 22.70
N ALA A 62 -5.46 -10.75 21.99
CA ALA A 62 -6.76 -11.08 22.57
C ALA A 62 -6.82 -12.55 23.07
N ALA A 63 -6.26 -13.49 22.32
CA ALA A 63 -6.23 -14.92 22.71
C ALA A 63 -5.35 -15.19 23.96
N GLU A 64 -4.33 -14.36 24.18
CA GLU A 64 -3.45 -14.42 25.37
C GLU A 64 -4.04 -13.69 26.59
N GLY A 65 -5.30 -13.27 26.53
CA GLY A 65 -6.02 -12.60 27.62
C GLY A 65 -5.76 -11.09 27.71
N GLY A 66 -5.12 -10.53 26.70
CA GLY A 66 -4.96 -9.08 26.51
C GLY A 66 -6.15 -8.44 25.79
N LEU A 67 -6.15 -7.12 25.73
CA LEU A 67 -7.13 -6.40 24.90
C LEU A 67 -6.72 -6.46 23.41
N PRO A 68 -7.69 -6.61 22.49
CA PRO A 68 -7.39 -6.55 21.06
C PRO A 68 -6.87 -5.15 20.69
N LEU A 69 -5.94 -5.12 19.71
CA LEU A 69 -5.40 -3.87 19.18
C LEU A 69 -6.46 -3.19 18.30
N THR A 70 -6.90 -2.01 18.68
CA THR A 70 -7.73 -1.16 17.83
C THR A 70 -6.83 -0.40 16.85
N THR A 71 -7.07 -0.52 15.55
CA THR A 71 -6.28 0.17 14.52
C THR A 71 -7.13 1.23 13.84
N VAL A 72 -6.68 2.48 13.87
CA VAL A 72 -7.25 3.61 13.13
C VAL A 72 -6.35 3.90 11.94
N ILE A 73 -6.88 3.78 10.72
CA ILE A 73 -6.12 3.96 9.49
C ILE A 73 -6.68 5.17 8.74
N VAL A 74 -5.84 6.18 8.50
CA VAL A 74 -6.14 7.27 7.59
C VAL A 74 -5.44 6.98 6.28
N SER A 75 -6.20 6.85 5.20
CA SER A 75 -5.66 6.52 3.88
C SER A 75 -6.54 7.07 2.76
N GLN A 76 -5.89 7.46 1.67
CA GLN A 76 -6.55 7.81 0.43
C GLN A 76 -6.78 6.57 -0.48
N ARG A 77 -6.23 5.40 -0.12
CA ARG A 77 -6.35 4.17 -0.91
C ARG A 77 -7.51 3.32 -0.39
N VAL A 78 -8.49 3.06 -1.24
CA VAL A 78 -9.62 2.18 -0.91
C VAL A 78 -9.15 0.78 -0.56
N SER A 79 -8.17 0.24 -1.29
CA SER A 79 -7.58 -1.08 -1.03
C SER A 79 -7.01 -1.22 0.39
N THR A 80 -6.63 -0.11 1.03
CA THR A 80 -6.12 -0.11 2.41
C THR A 80 -7.23 -0.20 3.44
N VAL A 81 -8.38 0.42 3.19
CA VAL A 81 -9.48 0.55 4.16
C VAL A 81 -10.64 -0.41 3.91
N ARG A 82 -10.69 -1.04 2.75
CA ARG A 82 -11.80 -1.89 2.31
C ARG A 82 -12.15 -3.00 3.31
N ASP A 83 -11.15 -3.60 3.94
CA ASP A 83 -11.30 -4.70 4.89
C ASP A 83 -11.41 -4.23 6.35
N ALA A 84 -11.61 -2.94 6.59
CA ALA A 84 -11.85 -2.40 7.93
C ALA A 84 -13.26 -2.74 8.40
N ASP A 85 -13.41 -2.95 9.71
CA ASP A 85 -14.71 -3.21 10.34
C ASP A 85 -15.66 -2.01 10.20
N MET A 86 -15.10 -0.79 10.16
CA MET A 86 -15.84 0.45 9.98
C MET A 86 -15.01 1.47 9.21
N ILE A 87 -15.61 2.12 8.22
CA ILE A 87 -15.02 3.17 7.40
C ILE A 87 -15.78 4.46 7.66
N CYS A 88 -15.05 5.53 7.93
CA CYS A 88 -15.57 6.89 8.02
C CYS A 88 -15.12 7.69 6.79
N VAL A 89 -16.07 8.12 5.97
CA VAL A 89 -15.82 8.94 4.79
C VAL A 89 -15.96 10.40 5.18
N LEU A 90 -14.89 11.17 4.97
CA LEU A 90 -14.85 12.60 5.28
C LEU A 90 -14.93 13.44 4.00
N ASP A 91 -15.75 14.46 4.02
CA ASP A 91 -15.87 15.46 2.96
C ASP A 91 -15.95 16.87 3.56
N HIS A 92 -15.06 17.76 3.12
CA HIS A 92 -15.00 19.15 3.59
C HIS A 92 -15.12 19.31 5.13
N GLY A 93 -14.47 18.41 5.89
CA GLY A 93 -14.47 18.45 7.35
C GLY A 93 -15.72 17.86 8.01
N SER A 94 -16.62 17.28 7.23
CA SER A 94 -17.86 16.63 7.72
C SER A 94 -17.85 15.14 7.40
N VAL A 95 -18.58 14.35 8.19
CA VAL A 95 -18.79 12.93 7.91
C VAL A 95 -19.82 12.76 6.81
N ALA A 96 -19.38 12.29 5.63
CA ALA A 96 -20.26 12.01 4.49
C ALA A 96 -20.86 10.60 4.54
N GLY A 97 -20.20 9.66 5.21
CA GLY A 97 -20.67 8.29 5.37
C GLY A 97 -19.91 7.55 6.47
N LEU A 98 -20.59 6.60 7.11
CA LEU A 98 -20.06 5.74 8.16
C LEU A 98 -20.66 4.35 8.01
N GLY A 99 -19.83 3.31 7.91
CA GLY A 99 -20.28 1.92 7.77
C GLY A 99 -19.21 1.00 7.20
N ALA A 100 -19.56 -0.23 6.88
CA ALA A 100 -18.68 -1.19 6.20
C ALA A 100 -18.57 -0.87 4.70
N HIS A 101 -17.58 -1.46 4.02
CA HIS A 101 -17.34 -1.24 2.59
C HIS A 101 -18.59 -1.43 1.72
N ASP A 102 -19.28 -2.57 1.85
CA ASP A 102 -20.40 -2.93 1.00
C ASP A 102 -21.62 -2.00 1.25
N GLU A 103 -21.83 -1.61 2.50
CA GLU A 103 -22.87 -0.66 2.88
C GLU A 103 -22.58 0.73 2.28
N LEU A 104 -21.36 1.25 2.46
CA LEU A 104 -20.97 2.55 1.91
C LEU A 104 -20.96 2.56 0.39
N TYR A 105 -20.57 1.46 -0.25
CA TYR A 105 -20.59 1.36 -1.70
C TYR A 105 -22.00 1.49 -2.29
N THR A 106 -23.02 1.06 -1.55
CA THR A 106 -24.43 1.18 -1.95
C THR A 106 -25.07 2.50 -1.53
N THR A 107 -24.78 2.99 -0.33
CA THR A 107 -25.48 4.13 0.28
C THR A 107 -24.78 5.47 0.15
N CYS A 108 -23.43 5.49 0.04
CA CYS A 108 -22.63 6.71 -0.04
C CYS A 108 -22.12 6.95 -1.46
N GLN A 109 -22.70 7.95 -2.15
CA GLN A 109 -22.31 8.28 -3.52
C GLN A 109 -20.83 8.67 -3.60
N LEU A 110 -20.34 9.52 -2.69
CA LEU A 110 -18.94 9.97 -2.65
C LEU A 110 -17.98 8.78 -2.51
N TYR A 111 -18.27 7.84 -1.61
CA TYR A 111 -17.44 6.65 -1.45
C TYR A 111 -17.38 5.79 -2.72
N ARG A 112 -18.50 5.63 -3.40
CA ARG A 112 -18.60 4.91 -4.68
C ARG A 112 -17.77 5.57 -5.77
N GLU A 113 -17.81 6.90 -5.87
CA GLU A 113 -17.02 7.68 -6.83
C GLU A 113 -15.51 7.52 -6.57
N ILE A 114 -15.09 7.56 -5.30
CA ILE A 114 -13.71 7.30 -4.90
C ILE A 114 -13.27 5.89 -5.31
N CYS A 115 -14.07 4.86 -5.03
CA CYS A 115 -13.79 3.48 -5.42
C CYS A 115 -13.63 3.33 -6.94
N GLN A 116 -14.56 3.89 -7.71
CA GLN A 116 -14.54 3.80 -9.16
C GLN A 116 -13.35 4.55 -9.80
N SER A 117 -12.96 5.68 -9.22
CA SER A 117 -11.81 6.45 -9.70
C SER A 117 -10.50 5.70 -9.50
N GLN A 118 -10.36 4.97 -8.39
CA GLN A 118 -9.16 4.19 -8.10
C GLN A 118 -9.07 2.92 -8.93
N LEU A 119 -10.16 2.19 -9.13
CA LEU A 119 -10.20 1.03 -10.02
C LEU A 119 -9.76 1.40 -11.44
N ARG A 120 -10.27 2.49 -11.98
CA ARG A 120 -9.89 3.01 -13.30
C ARG A 120 -8.40 3.34 -13.40
N ARG A 121 -7.82 3.86 -12.33
CA ARG A 121 -6.40 4.19 -12.26
C ARG A 121 -5.53 2.94 -12.25
N GLU A 122 -5.90 1.93 -11.47
CA GLU A 122 -5.20 0.65 -11.40
C GLU A 122 -5.23 -0.10 -12.75
N GLU A 123 -6.36 -0.07 -13.47
CA GLU A 123 -6.50 -0.63 -14.81
C GLU A 123 -5.58 0.04 -15.84
N LEU A 124 -5.45 1.38 -15.79
CA LEU A 124 -4.57 2.13 -16.67
C LEU A 124 -3.08 1.89 -16.37
N GLU A 125 -2.70 1.80 -15.11
CA GLU A 125 -1.33 1.51 -14.70
C GLU A 125 -0.94 0.06 -15.02
N GLY A 126 -1.87 -0.90 -14.91
CA GLY A 126 -1.68 -2.31 -15.29
C GLY A 126 -1.45 -2.52 -16.79
N GLN A 127 -2.06 -1.70 -17.65
CA GLN A 127 -1.87 -1.75 -19.10
C GLN A 127 -0.53 -1.18 -19.58
N GLN A 128 0.06 -0.24 -18.85
CA GLN A 128 1.37 0.35 -19.19
C GLN A 128 2.56 -0.54 -18.79
N GLY A 129 2.37 -1.49 -17.89
CA GLY A 129 3.40 -2.43 -17.45
C GLY A 129 3.65 -3.62 -18.40
N SER A 130 2.85 -3.82 -19.45
CA SER A 130 2.92 -4.98 -20.36
C SER A 130 3.55 -4.68 -21.73
N THR A 131 4.01 -3.46 -22.01
CA THR A 131 4.75 -3.16 -23.23
C THR A 131 6.26 -3.36 -23.01
N THR A 132 6.69 -4.62 -23.09
CA THR A 132 8.09 -4.96 -23.40
C THR A 132 8.33 -4.53 -24.85
N PRO A 133 9.33 -3.69 -25.17
CA PRO A 133 9.64 -3.40 -26.57
C PRO A 133 10.14 -4.68 -27.22
N ALA A 134 9.40 -5.14 -28.23
CA ALA A 134 9.80 -6.24 -29.08
C ALA A 134 11.21 -5.94 -29.63
N SER A 135 12.12 -6.90 -29.44
CA SER A 135 13.47 -6.91 -29.98
C SER A 135 13.43 -6.58 -31.49
N ALA A 136 14.18 -5.55 -31.88
CA ALA A 136 14.42 -5.24 -33.28
C ALA A 136 15.03 -6.46 -34.00
N PRO A 137 14.61 -6.79 -35.23
CA PRO A 137 15.21 -7.86 -35.99
C PRO A 137 16.64 -7.49 -36.39
N THR A 138 17.59 -8.32 -36.01
CA THR A 138 19.00 -8.25 -36.40
C THR A 138 19.08 -8.44 -37.92
N ALA A 139 19.51 -7.43 -38.65
CA ALA A 139 19.83 -7.52 -40.07
C ALA A 139 21.01 -8.49 -40.30
N PRO A 140 20.98 -9.32 -41.37
CA PRO A 140 22.08 -10.22 -41.66
C PRO A 140 23.29 -9.45 -42.19
N ALA A 141 24.45 -9.76 -41.66
CA ALA A 141 25.73 -9.26 -42.12
C ALA A 141 25.97 -9.73 -43.57
N SER A 142 26.11 -8.77 -44.47
CA SER A 142 26.57 -9.03 -45.84
C SER A 142 28.07 -9.32 -45.81
N VAL A 143 28.44 -10.55 -46.22
CA VAL A 143 29.79 -10.96 -46.50
C VAL A 143 30.27 -10.24 -47.76
N CYS A 144 31.27 -9.38 -47.62
CA CYS A 144 31.96 -8.83 -48.76
C CYS A 144 33.15 -9.73 -49.07
N ALA A 145 33.00 -10.51 -50.17
CA ALA A 145 34.11 -11.27 -50.76
C ALA A 145 35.10 -10.33 -51.44
N LYS A 146 36.34 -10.46 -51.11
CA LYS A 146 37.49 -9.89 -51.87
C LYS A 146 37.86 -10.82 -52.98
N GLU A 147 37.85 -10.35 -54.20
CA GLU A 147 38.71 -10.79 -55.30
C GLU A 147 39.32 -9.48 -55.82
N GLY A 148 40.58 -9.25 -55.84
CA GLY A 148 41.70 -9.79 -56.52
C GLY A 148 42.04 -8.97 -57.78
N CYS A 149 43.03 -8.06 -57.71
CA CYS A 149 44.12 -7.83 -58.65
C CYS A 149 45.02 -6.74 -58.06
#